data_86f2d5274828cdd17ee501c722820a6c
#
_entry.id   86f2d5274828cdd17ee501c722820a6c
#
_cell.length_a   1.000
_cell.length_b   1.000
_cell.length_c   1.000
_cell.angle_alpha   90.00
_cell.angle_beta   90.00
_cell.angle_gamma   90.00
#
_symmetry.space_group_name_H-M   'P 1'
#
loop_
_entity.id
_entity.type
_entity.pdbx_description
1 polymer ?
#
loop_
_entity_poly.entity_id
_entity_poly.type
_entity_poly.pdbx_seq_one_letter_code
_entity_poly.pdbx_strand_id
1 'polypeptide(L)'
;MDHLSYSQFSTYTKCPRSWYLGKLRQAEEKQTWYIPIGSAVHDMIEAYLLGRPLEPAGGISAEQFFYPLIEKQMLIEPDLTKWLAGGPETAPVTHEKALQRAVDCFEKAVEELEAIDVWEVEYDASGRLPGLSVPIKAFIDIIGEHKTKGPVIWDWKTGSTKPDNFQLQT
;
A
#
# COMPACT_ATOMS: atom_id res chain seq x y z
N MET A 1 20.67 -9.57 2.60
CA MET A 1 19.49 -9.15 1.82
C MET A 1 18.76 -10.42 1.40
N ASP A 2 17.49 -10.56 1.78
CA ASP A 2 16.78 -11.82 1.68
C ASP A 2 15.93 -11.93 0.40
N HIS A 3 15.60 -10.81 -0.22
CA HIS A 3 14.83 -10.71 -1.46
C HIS A 3 15.04 -9.38 -2.17
N LEU A 4 14.62 -9.31 -3.42
CA LEU A 4 14.45 -8.07 -4.19
C LEU A 4 12.96 -7.76 -4.34
N SER A 5 12.60 -6.47 -4.39
CA SER A 5 11.24 -6.01 -4.71
C SER A 5 11.29 -4.80 -5.64
N TYR A 6 10.14 -4.50 -6.28
CA TYR A 6 10.04 -3.31 -7.12
C TYR A 6 10.38 -2.02 -6.35
N SER A 7 9.92 -1.87 -5.11
CA SER A 7 10.20 -0.69 -4.29
C SER A 7 11.70 -0.52 -4.01
N GLN A 8 12.42 -1.62 -3.79
CA GLN A 8 13.88 -1.60 -3.63
C GLN A 8 14.57 -1.20 -4.94
N PHE A 9 14.15 -1.76 -6.07
CA PHE A 9 14.66 -1.41 -7.38
C PHE A 9 14.41 0.08 -7.69
N SER A 10 13.20 0.58 -7.47
CA SER A 10 12.86 1.99 -7.66
C SER A 10 13.69 2.93 -6.77
N THR A 11 13.90 2.56 -5.50
CA THR A 11 14.75 3.35 -4.60
C THR A 11 16.20 3.35 -5.06
N TYR A 12 16.71 2.19 -5.49
CA TYR A 12 18.09 2.08 -5.99
C TYR A 12 18.30 2.91 -7.26
N THR A 13 17.38 2.86 -8.21
CA THR A 13 17.50 3.62 -9.48
C THR A 13 17.41 5.12 -9.26
N LYS A 14 16.59 5.57 -8.32
CA LYS A 14 16.48 7.00 -7.95
C LYS A 14 17.71 7.48 -7.17
N CYS A 15 18.15 6.72 -6.20
CA CYS A 15 19.31 7.06 -5.37
C CYS A 15 19.94 5.81 -4.75
N PRO A 16 21.01 5.24 -5.35
CA PRO A 16 21.71 4.06 -4.81
C PRO A 16 22.17 4.23 -3.37
N ARG A 17 22.57 5.46 -2.99
CA ARG A 17 23.01 5.77 -1.62
C ARG A 17 21.84 5.68 -0.61
N SER A 18 20.66 6.17 -0.97
CA SER A 18 19.47 6.06 -0.14
C SER A 18 19.09 4.59 0.08
N TRP A 19 19.09 3.80 -0.99
CA TRP A 19 18.88 2.36 -0.91
C TRP A 19 19.91 1.68 0.01
N TYR A 20 21.20 1.99 -0.17
CA TYR A 20 22.27 1.42 0.64
C TYR A 20 22.09 1.74 2.13
N LEU A 21 21.79 3.01 2.46
CA LEU A 21 21.61 3.43 3.85
C LEU A 21 20.37 2.79 4.48
N GLY A 22 19.24 2.77 3.78
CA GLY A 22 17.98 2.20 4.30
C GLY A 22 18.05 0.68 4.40
N LYS A 23 18.52 -0.03 3.35
CA LYS A 23 18.42 -1.49 3.30
C LYS A 23 19.63 -2.22 3.89
N LEU A 24 20.83 -1.73 3.70
CA LEU A 24 22.04 -2.41 4.18
C LEU A 24 22.57 -1.83 5.49
N ARG A 25 22.40 -0.54 5.73
CA ARG A 25 22.83 0.12 6.97
C ARG A 25 21.71 0.31 7.98
N GLN A 26 20.48 0.00 7.59
CA GLN A 26 19.29 0.12 8.44
C GLN A 26 19.22 1.50 9.12
N ALA A 27 19.49 2.56 8.34
CA ALA A 27 19.33 3.92 8.83
C ALA A 27 17.89 4.14 9.29
N GLU A 28 17.72 4.89 10.36
CA GLU A 28 16.38 5.23 10.87
C GLU A 28 15.56 5.92 9.78
N GLU A 29 14.40 5.35 9.48
CA GLU A 29 13.42 5.94 8.56
C GLU A 29 12.42 6.76 9.38
N LYS A 30 12.15 7.96 8.91
CA LYS A 30 11.09 8.79 9.51
C LYS A 30 9.74 8.13 9.27
N GLN A 31 8.91 8.10 10.31
CA GLN A 31 7.54 7.63 10.18
C GLN A 31 6.73 8.57 9.30
N THR A 32 5.72 8.03 8.64
CA THR A 32 4.91 8.79 7.68
C THR A 32 3.43 8.43 7.84
N TRP A 33 2.55 9.41 7.62
CA TRP A 33 1.11 9.20 7.66
C TRP A 33 0.57 8.38 6.48
N TYR A 34 1.21 8.42 5.32
CA TYR A 34 0.73 7.70 4.14
C TYR A 34 0.94 6.19 4.20
N ILE A 35 1.90 5.68 4.99
CA ILE A 35 2.09 4.24 5.15
C ILE A 35 0.86 3.59 5.81
N PRO A 36 0.42 4.00 7.02
CA PRO A 36 -0.77 3.40 7.62
C PRO A 36 -2.05 3.67 6.82
N ILE A 37 -2.17 4.82 6.15
CA ILE A 37 -3.32 5.07 5.25
C ILE A 37 -3.33 4.03 4.12
N GLY A 38 -2.20 3.86 3.42
CA GLY A 38 -2.10 2.90 2.32
C GLY A 38 -2.39 1.48 2.77
N SER A 39 -1.73 1.01 3.83
CA SER A 39 -1.94 -0.35 4.35
C SER A 39 -3.39 -0.58 4.79
N ALA A 40 -4.01 0.38 5.49
CA ALA A 40 -5.41 0.24 5.89
C ALA A 40 -6.36 0.11 4.69
N VAL A 41 -6.11 0.87 3.61
CA VAL A 41 -6.93 0.76 2.38
C VAL A 41 -6.79 -0.62 1.74
N HIS A 42 -5.57 -1.15 1.61
CA HIS A 42 -5.36 -2.50 1.08
C HIS A 42 -6.07 -3.56 1.95
N ASP A 43 -5.89 -3.51 3.27
CA ASP A 43 -6.52 -4.45 4.20
C ASP A 43 -8.06 -4.37 4.15
N MET A 44 -8.64 -3.17 3.99
CA MET A 44 -10.09 -2.98 3.83
C MET A 44 -10.60 -3.55 2.50
N ILE A 45 -9.87 -3.33 1.40
CA ILE A 45 -10.23 -3.87 0.08
C ILE A 45 -10.17 -5.40 0.12
N GLU A 46 -9.11 -5.98 0.67
CA GLU A 46 -8.99 -7.43 0.84
C GLU A 46 -10.18 -7.98 1.66
N ALA A 47 -10.48 -7.36 2.81
CA ALA A 47 -11.60 -7.79 3.65
C ALA A 47 -12.95 -7.71 2.92
N TYR A 48 -13.18 -6.65 2.15
CA TYR A 48 -14.38 -6.47 1.33
C TYR A 48 -14.51 -7.57 0.28
N LEU A 49 -13.46 -7.85 -0.46
CA LEU A 49 -13.44 -8.88 -1.51
C LEU A 49 -13.58 -10.30 -0.95
N LEU A 50 -13.07 -10.56 0.26
CA LEU A 50 -13.27 -11.82 0.97
C LEU A 50 -14.65 -11.96 1.62
N GLY A 51 -15.57 -11.02 1.36
CA GLY A 51 -16.96 -11.05 1.86
C GLY A 51 -17.08 -10.77 3.36
N ARG A 52 -16.09 -10.15 3.99
CA ARG A 52 -16.19 -9.69 5.37
C ARG A 52 -17.12 -8.47 5.41
N PRO A 53 -18.19 -8.49 6.24
CA PRO A 53 -19.09 -7.35 6.29
C PRO A 53 -18.33 -6.12 6.84
N LEU A 54 -18.55 -4.96 6.19
CA LEU A 54 -18.12 -3.66 6.68
C LEU A 54 -19.30 -2.97 7.39
N GLU A 55 -19.03 -2.06 8.33
CA GLU A 55 -20.11 -1.32 9.00
C GLU A 55 -20.98 -0.57 7.96
N PRO A 56 -22.30 -0.36 8.24
CA PRO A 56 -22.97 -0.42 9.54
C PRO A 56 -23.61 -1.76 9.91
N ALA A 57 -23.44 -2.82 9.15
CA ALA A 57 -24.10 -4.13 9.39
C ALA A 57 -23.46 -4.97 10.52
N GLY A 58 -22.81 -4.34 11.50
CA GLY A 58 -22.07 -5.03 12.57
C GLY A 58 -20.72 -5.62 12.10
N GLY A 59 -20.21 -5.14 10.99
CA GLY A 59 -18.97 -5.57 10.38
C GLY A 59 -17.75 -4.79 10.87
N ILE A 60 -16.65 -4.93 10.15
CA ILE A 60 -15.36 -4.35 10.48
C ILE A 60 -15.36 -2.87 10.13
N SER A 61 -15.14 -1.98 11.11
CA SER A 61 -14.98 -0.54 10.85
C SER A 61 -13.60 -0.21 10.30
N ALA A 62 -13.47 0.93 9.61
CA ALA A 62 -12.19 1.41 9.11
C ALA A 62 -11.17 1.61 10.24
N GLU A 63 -11.62 1.99 11.45
CA GLU A 63 -10.79 2.14 12.63
C GLU A 63 -10.08 0.84 13.02
N GLN A 64 -10.71 -0.30 12.85
CA GLN A 64 -10.12 -1.60 13.19
C GLN A 64 -8.92 -1.95 12.32
N PHE A 65 -8.86 -1.42 11.10
CA PHE A 65 -7.70 -1.58 10.22
C PHE A 65 -6.66 -0.48 10.45
N PHE A 66 -7.09 0.74 10.70
CA PHE A 66 -6.22 1.91 10.75
C PHE A 66 -5.45 2.04 12.07
N TYR A 67 -6.13 1.94 13.22
CA TYR A 67 -5.49 2.21 14.51
C TYR A 67 -4.38 1.24 14.88
N PRO A 68 -4.46 -0.08 14.62
CA PRO A 68 -3.34 -0.98 14.90
C PRO A 68 -2.06 -0.63 14.12
N LEU A 69 -2.21 -0.08 12.91
CA LEU A 69 -1.08 0.38 12.10
C LEU A 69 -0.44 1.64 12.67
N ILE A 70 -1.27 2.58 13.17
CA ILE A 70 -0.79 3.78 13.86
C ILE A 70 -0.05 3.38 15.15
N GLU A 71 -0.64 2.54 15.99
CA GLU A 71 -0.04 2.07 17.23
C GLU A 71 1.31 1.41 16.99
N LYS A 72 1.42 0.58 15.96
CA LYS A 72 2.68 -0.06 15.57
C LYS A 72 3.76 0.97 15.20
N GLN A 73 3.40 2.03 14.48
CA GLN A 73 4.35 3.08 14.13
C GLN A 73 4.70 3.99 15.32
N MET A 74 3.75 4.23 16.24
CA MET A 74 3.99 4.97 17.48
C MET A 74 4.98 4.27 18.43
N LEU A 75 5.14 2.96 18.33
CA LEU A 75 6.20 2.25 19.06
C LEU A 75 7.61 2.65 18.60
N ILE A 76 7.74 3.15 17.36
CA ILE A 76 9.00 3.59 16.78
C ILE A 76 9.22 5.09 17.02
N GLU A 77 8.22 5.91 16.73
CA GLU A 77 8.23 7.36 16.96
C GLU A 77 6.89 7.81 17.56
N PRO A 78 6.83 7.99 18.89
CA PRO A 78 5.60 8.37 19.58
C PRO A 78 5.19 9.82 19.34
N ASP A 79 6.11 10.68 18.91
CA ASP A 79 5.84 12.09 18.61
C ASP A 79 5.31 12.23 17.18
N LEU A 80 3.99 12.30 17.06
CA LEU A 80 3.30 12.41 15.77
C LEU A 80 3.64 13.70 15.01
N THR A 81 4.15 14.72 15.68
CA THR A 81 4.55 15.99 15.03
C THR A 81 5.81 15.81 14.17
N LYS A 82 6.57 14.75 14.42
CA LYS A 82 7.76 14.39 13.62
C LYS A 82 7.43 13.53 12.39
N TRP A 83 6.20 13.04 12.30
CA TRP A 83 5.81 12.20 11.17
C TRP A 83 5.67 13.03 9.90
N LEU A 84 6.17 12.50 8.80
CA LEU A 84 6.06 13.18 7.51
C LEU A 84 4.62 13.10 6.99
N ALA A 85 4.05 14.22 6.65
CA ALA A 85 2.66 14.32 6.18
C ALA A 85 2.47 13.76 4.76
N GLY A 86 3.54 13.62 3.98
CA GLY A 86 3.45 13.19 2.57
C GLY A 86 2.75 14.20 1.66
N GLY A 87 2.65 15.46 2.11
CA GLY A 87 2.01 16.58 1.42
C GLY A 87 2.58 17.93 1.86
N PRO A 88 1.95 19.05 1.47
CA PRO A 88 2.43 20.36 1.86
C PRO A 88 2.53 20.51 3.39
N GLU A 89 3.62 21.06 3.88
CA GLU A 89 3.86 21.30 5.32
C GLU A 89 2.77 22.15 6.00
N THR A 90 2.01 22.90 5.20
CA THR A 90 0.91 23.77 5.66
C THR A 90 -0.35 23.02 6.08
N ALA A 91 -0.45 21.73 5.83
CA ALA A 91 -1.62 20.92 6.18
C ALA A 91 -1.21 19.79 7.12
N PRO A 92 -1.10 20.02 8.44
CA PRO A 92 -0.78 18.98 9.40
C PRO A 92 -1.83 17.86 9.34
N VAL A 93 -1.37 16.62 9.28
CA VAL A 93 -2.26 15.45 9.31
C VAL A 93 -2.56 15.12 10.76
N THR A 94 -3.84 14.92 11.07
CA THR A 94 -4.30 14.37 12.34
C THR A 94 -4.77 12.94 12.12
N HIS A 95 -4.97 12.17 13.21
CA HIS A 95 -5.53 10.82 13.14
C HIS A 95 -6.85 10.81 12.36
N GLU A 96 -7.76 11.72 12.67
CA GLU A 96 -9.08 11.79 12.05
C GLU A 96 -8.96 12.08 10.54
N LYS A 97 -8.09 13.01 10.14
CA LYS A 97 -7.86 13.30 8.71
C LYS A 97 -7.23 12.13 7.98
N ALA A 98 -6.31 11.42 8.62
CA ALA A 98 -5.67 10.25 8.04
C ALA A 98 -6.66 9.09 7.89
N LEU A 99 -7.48 8.83 8.91
CA LEU A 99 -8.56 7.86 8.86
C LEU A 99 -9.58 8.20 7.77
N GLN A 100 -10.07 9.46 7.74
CA GLN A 100 -11.02 9.89 6.72
C GLN A 100 -10.46 9.70 5.31
N ARG A 101 -9.19 10.01 5.09
CA ARG A 101 -8.53 9.77 3.80
C ARG A 101 -8.48 8.29 3.44
N ALA A 102 -8.26 7.40 4.41
CA ALA A 102 -8.30 5.97 4.16
C ALA A 102 -9.72 5.51 3.75
N VAL A 103 -10.75 6.01 4.43
CA VAL A 103 -12.16 5.76 4.08
C VAL A 103 -12.48 6.26 2.67
N ASP A 104 -12.15 7.51 2.36
CA ASP A 104 -12.41 8.11 1.04
C ASP A 104 -11.72 7.33 -0.11
N CYS A 105 -10.49 6.83 0.14
CA CYS A 105 -9.77 6.01 -0.82
C CYS A 105 -10.44 4.64 -1.00
N PHE A 106 -10.87 4.02 0.10
CA PHE A 106 -11.56 2.74 0.06
C PHE A 106 -12.91 2.82 -0.67
N GLU A 107 -13.73 3.84 -0.39
CA GLU A 107 -15.02 4.04 -1.08
C GLU A 107 -14.85 4.15 -2.59
N LYS A 108 -13.84 4.93 -3.04
CA LYS A 108 -13.52 5.02 -4.47
C LYS A 108 -13.04 3.69 -5.06
N ALA A 109 -12.28 2.91 -4.28
CA ALA A 109 -11.83 1.60 -4.72
C ALA A 109 -13.02 0.64 -4.91
N VAL A 110 -14.01 0.67 -4.01
CA VAL A 110 -15.22 -0.15 -4.14
C VAL A 110 -16.00 0.19 -5.40
N GLU A 111 -16.13 1.48 -5.76
CA GLU A 111 -16.79 1.89 -7.01
C GLU A 111 -16.08 1.30 -8.25
N GLU A 112 -14.76 1.28 -8.27
CA GLU A 112 -13.98 0.70 -9.38
C GLU A 112 -14.09 -0.83 -9.41
N LEU A 113 -14.17 -1.49 -8.25
CA LEU A 113 -14.30 -2.95 -8.12
C LEU A 113 -15.60 -3.49 -8.73
N GLU A 114 -16.68 -2.69 -8.77
CA GLU A 114 -17.95 -3.10 -9.41
C GLU A 114 -17.79 -3.45 -10.90
N ALA A 115 -16.73 -2.94 -11.54
CA ALA A 115 -16.41 -3.21 -12.94
C ALA A 115 -15.50 -4.42 -13.14
N ILE A 116 -15.05 -5.09 -12.09
CA ILE A 116 -14.06 -6.18 -12.13
C ILE A 116 -14.67 -7.47 -11.60
N ASP A 117 -14.62 -8.53 -12.39
CA ASP A 117 -14.82 -9.90 -11.91
C ASP A 117 -13.50 -10.40 -11.33
N VAL A 118 -13.41 -10.46 -10.01
CA VAL A 118 -12.17 -10.73 -9.28
C VAL A 118 -11.91 -12.23 -9.22
N TRP A 119 -10.74 -12.66 -9.68
CA TRP A 119 -10.30 -14.06 -9.66
C TRP A 119 -9.39 -14.34 -8.46
N GLU A 120 -8.43 -13.47 -8.18
CA GLU A 120 -7.46 -13.61 -7.10
C GLU A 120 -7.26 -12.26 -6.39
N VAL A 121 -7.03 -12.32 -5.07
CA VAL A 121 -6.75 -11.17 -4.19
C VAL A 121 -5.43 -11.42 -3.48
N GLU A 122 -4.56 -10.39 -3.38
CA GLU A 122 -3.24 -10.47 -2.73
C GLU A 122 -2.42 -11.68 -3.22
N TYR A 123 -2.40 -11.89 -4.56
CA TYR A 123 -1.72 -13.02 -5.17
C TYR A 123 -0.20 -12.92 -4.96
N ASP A 124 0.40 -13.94 -4.34
CA ASP A 124 1.85 -14.02 -4.18
C ASP A 124 2.52 -14.49 -5.49
N ALA A 125 3.02 -13.52 -6.26
CA ALA A 125 3.79 -13.72 -7.48
C ALA A 125 5.31 -13.82 -7.21
N SER A 126 5.72 -14.02 -5.97
CA SER A 126 7.13 -14.12 -5.60
C SER A 126 7.79 -15.36 -6.23
N GLY A 127 9.05 -15.23 -6.60
CA GLY A 127 9.74 -16.35 -7.25
C GLY A 127 11.24 -16.11 -7.44
N ARG A 128 11.91 -17.13 -8.00
CA ARG A 128 13.33 -17.05 -8.38
C ARG A 128 13.45 -16.90 -9.89
N LEU A 129 14.17 -15.87 -10.32
CA LEU A 129 14.54 -15.73 -11.73
C LEU A 129 15.94 -16.29 -11.98
N PRO A 130 16.17 -16.90 -13.17
CA PRO A 130 17.49 -17.34 -13.57
C PRO A 130 18.51 -16.20 -13.52
N GLY A 131 19.68 -16.47 -12.93
CA GLY A 131 20.75 -15.47 -12.79
C GLY A 131 20.67 -14.56 -11.56
N LEU A 132 19.59 -14.60 -10.76
CA LEU A 132 19.51 -13.89 -9.50
C LEU A 132 19.84 -14.81 -8.32
N SER A 133 20.70 -14.32 -7.43
CA SER A 133 21.11 -15.05 -6.20
C SER A 133 20.05 -15.02 -5.10
N VAL A 134 19.10 -14.09 -5.17
CA VAL A 134 18.01 -13.91 -4.20
C VAL A 134 16.65 -13.93 -4.92
N PRO A 135 15.57 -14.35 -4.25
CA PRO A 135 14.23 -14.34 -4.85
C PRO A 135 13.73 -12.91 -5.07
N ILE A 136 12.80 -12.76 -6.01
CA ILE A 136 11.96 -11.57 -6.13
C ILE A 136 10.74 -11.78 -5.23
N LYS A 137 10.37 -10.74 -4.49
CA LYS A 137 9.12 -10.67 -3.73
C LYS A 137 8.18 -9.71 -4.42
N ALA A 138 7.02 -10.23 -4.81
CA ALA A 138 5.97 -9.48 -5.50
C ALA A 138 4.60 -9.97 -5.06
N PHE A 139 3.72 -9.03 -4.75
CA PHE A 139 2.30 -9.27 -4.51
C PHE A 139 1.49 -8.47 -5.50
N ILE A 140 0.41 -9.07 -5.97
CA ILE A 140 -0.54 -8.46 -6.90
C ILE A 140 -1.84 -8.28 -6.13
N ASP A 141 -2.30 -7.03 -6.00
CA ASP A 141 -3.48 -6.72 -5.20
C ASP A 141 -4.72 -7.46 -5.74
N ILE A 142 -4.97 -7.40 -7.06
CA ILE A 142 -6.09 -8.09 -7.71
C ILE A 142 -5.70 -8.60 -9.09
N ILE A 143 -6.11 -9.83 -9.38
CA ILE A 143 -6.17 -10.40 -10.72
C ILE A 143 -7.64 -10.64 -11.06
N GLY A 144 -8.10 -10.23 -12.23
CA GLY A 144 -9.49 -10.39 -12.61
C GLY A 144 -9.78 -10.04 -14.06
N GLU A 145 -11.06 -9.91 -14.38
CA GLU A 145 -11.54 -9.50 -15.68
C GLU A 145 -12.39 -8.23 -15.55
N HIS A 146 -11.95 -7.17 -16.18
CA HIS A 146 -12.70 -5.92 -16.23
C HIS A 146 -13.75 -6.01 -17.34
N LYS A 147 -14.98 -5.62 -17.06
CA LYS A 147 -16.16 -5.74 -17.96
C LYS A 147 -15.95 -5.22 -19.38
N THR A 148 -15.05 -4.25 -19.57
CA THR A 148 -14.80 -3.61 -20.88
C THR A 148 -13.37 -3.71 -21.38
N LYS A 149 -12.40 -4.06 -20.50
CA LYS A 149 -10.96 -4.09 -20.83
C LYS A 149 -10.41 -5.50 -20.98
N GLY A 150 -11.18 -6.54 -20.56
CA GLY A 150 -10.73 -7.92 -20.50
C GLY A 150 -9.87 -8.21 -19.26
N PRO A 151 -8.97 -9.23 -19.30
CA PRO A 151 -8.11 -9.58 -18.18
C PRO A 151 -7.27 -8.41 -17.70
N VAL A 152 -7.21 -8.20 -16.38
CA VAL A 152 -6.48 -7.10 -15.73
C VAL A 152 -5.69 -7.58 -14.54
N ILE A 153 -4.54 -6.94 -14.32
CA ILE A 153 -3.84 -6.89 -13.06
C ILE A 153 -4.07 -5.49 -12.50
N TRP A 154 -4.60 -5.41 -11.29
CA TRP A 154 -4.96 -4.13 -10.67
C TRP A 154 -4.14 -3.93 -9.39
N ASP A 155 -3.58 -2.74 -9.25
CA ASP A 155 -2.75 -2.35 -8.11
C ASP A 155 -3.24 -1.00 -7.57
N TRP A 156 -3.51 -0.94 -6.29
CA TRP A 156 -4.06 0.23 -5.62
C TRP A 156 -2.97 1.17 -5.15
N LYS A 157 -3.10 2.44 -5.49
CA LYS A 157 -2.19 3.50 -5.03
C LYS A 157 -2.95 4.63 -4.36
N THR A 158 -2.77 4.78 -3.07
CA THR A 158 -3.38 5.84 -2.24
C THR A 158 -2.63 7.16 -2.30
N GLY A 159 -1.49 7.21 -2.98
CA GLY A 159 -0.68 8.41 -3.15
C GLY A 159 -1.23 9.37 -4.20
N SER A 160 -0.79 10.63 -4.13
CA SER A 160 -1.13 11.66 -5.13
C SER A 160 -0.29 11.60 -6.41
N THR A 161 0.77 10.81 -6.41
CA THR A 161 1.68 10.66 -7.55
C THR A 161 1.15 9.61 -8.51
N LYS A 162 1.02 9.96 -9.79
CA LYS A 162 0.68 8.97 -10.81
C LYS A 162 1.76 7.88 -10.86
N PRO A 163 1.37 6.59 -11.06
CA PRO A 163 2.33 5.51 -11.29
C PRO A 163 3.26 5.89 -12.45
N ASP A 164 4.52 5.52 -12.36
CA ASP A 164 5.44 5.68 -13.50
C ASP A 164 5.08 4.69 -14.62
N ASN A 165 5.55 4.99 -15.85
CA ASN A 165 5.23 4.17 -17.00
C ASN A 165 5.77 2.73 -16.90
N PHE A 166 6.75 2.48 -16.02
CA PHE A 166 7.30 1.15 -15.80
C PHE A 166 6.33 0.27 -15.00
N GLN A 167 5.63 0.85 -14.04
CA GLN A 167 4.59 0.13 -13.29
C GLN A 167 3.38 -0.27 -14.15
N LEU A 168 3.12 0.50 -15.23
CA LEU A 168 2.02 0.22 -16.16
C LEU A 168 2.38 -0.79 -17.26
N GLN A 169 3.66 -1.17 -17.39
CA GLN A 169 4.16 -2.08 -18.42
C GLN A 169 4.45 -3.49 -17.92
N THR A 170 4.38 -3.72 -16.62
CA THR A 170 4.59 -5.03 -16.00
C THR A 170 3.30 -5.71 -15.65
#